data_801286fe5f4d80297772b9e58bd2535b
#
_entry.id   801286fe5f4d80297772b9e58bd2535b
#
_cell.length_a   1.000
_cell.length_b   1.000
_cell.length_c   1.000
_cell.angle_alpha   90.00
_cell.angle_beta   90.00
_cell.angle_gamma   90.00
#
_symmetry.space_group_name_H-M   'P 1'
#
loop_
_entity.id
_entity.type
_entity.pdbx_description
1 polymer ?
#
loop_
_entity_poly.entity_id
_entity_poly.type
_entity_poly.pdbx_seq_one_letter_code
_entity_poly.pdbx_strand_id
1 'polypeptide(L)'
;DNNRNEWFTPEDLNDKRQLMLQVWYPSVENDSEKLPFLDHLKTRAKTIAQAGKFPSFFAMHLERIKTNSVLNSPVLSEGAPFPIVIISHGITGMRQLHTSLAERLASEGYAVFAMDHTYDANITVFPDGSIADYRSNIIGHPDSVSIRKKQIDTRVQDIQFVTRELERIQSGALRHPLNGYLDLNKI
;
A
#
# COMPACT_ATOMS: atom_id res chain seq x y z
N ASP A 1 -2.51 13.22 1.87
CA ASP A 1 -1.94 14.10 2.90
C ASP A 1 -1.98 15.56 2.43
N ASN A 2 -3.04 16.26 2.79
CA ASN A 2 -3.28 17.65 2.32
C ASN A 2 -2.23 18.67 2.80
N ASN A 3 -1.39 18.30 3.76
CA ASN A 3 -0.39 19.21 4.34
C ASN A 3 0.98 19.09 3.65
N ARG A 4 1.18 18.09 2.79
CA ARG A 4 2.45 17.89 2.09
C ARG A 4 2.24 17.98 0.58
N ASN A 5 3.07 18.79 -0.08
CA ASN A 5 3.15 18.78 -1.54
C ASN A 5 3.95 17.57 -2.03
N GLU A 6 3.60 17.09 -3.22
CA GLU A 6 4.39 16.07 -3.88
C GLU A 6 5.71 16.66 -4.39
N TRP A 7 6.83 16.09 -4.01
CA TRP A 7 8.13 16.64 -4.38
C TRP A 7 8.66 16.13 -5.72
N PHE A 8 8.05 15.08 -6.27
CA PHE A 8 8.34 14.58 -7.61
C PHE A 8 7.67 15.40 -8.72
N THR A 9 6.72 16.26 -8.36
CA THR A 9 5.98 17.19 -9.24
C THR A 9 6.08 18.63 -8.75
N PRO A 10 7.32 19.15 -8.57
CA PRO A 10 7.54 20.46 -7.93
C PRO A 10 6.95 21.64 -8.73
N GLU A 11 6.63 21.42 -10.00
CA GLU A 11 5.96 22.38 -10.87
C GLU A 11 4.46 22.55 -10.57
N ASP A 12 3.83 21.57 -9.91
CA ASP A 12 2.43 21.65 -9.50
C ASP A 12 2.32 21.82 -7.98
N LEU A 13 2.14 23.05 -7.56
CA LEU A 13 1.97 23.38 -6.13
C LEU A 13 0.67 22.87 -5.51
N ASN A 14 -0.30 22.44 -6.34
CA ASN A 14 -1.56 21.88 -5.90
C ASN A 14 -1.50 20.35 -5.77
N ASP A 15 -0.49 19.71 -6.35
CA ASP A 15 -0.32 18.26 -6.22
C ASP A 15 0.11 17.91 -4.79
N LYS A 16 -0.80 17.23 -4.10
CA LYS A 16 -0.61 16.81 -2.71
C LYS A 16 -0.16 15.36 -2.64
N ARG A 17 0.68 15.08 -1.65
CA ARG A 17 1.17 13.74 -1.41
C ARG A 17 0.02 12.76 -1.20
N GLN A 18 -0.16 11.81 -2.09
CA GLN A 18 -1.15 10.75 -2.02
C GLN A 18 -0.47 9.41 -1.75
N LEU A 19 -1.13 8.55 -0.97
CA LEU A 19 -0.68 7.19 -0.69
C LEU A 19 -1.79 6.21 -1.01
N MET A 20 -1.44 5.08 -1.58
CA MET A 20 -2.38 3.98 -1.75
C MET A 20 -2.14 2.93 -0.67
N LEU A 21 -3.20 2.61 0.08
CA LEU A 21 -3.17 1.61 1.15
C LEU A 21 -3.97 0.37 0.73
N GLN A 22 -3.51 -0.78 1.18
CA GLN A 22 -4.27 -2.02 1.20
C GLN A 22 -4.26 -2.55 2.63
N VAL A 23 -5.44 -2.96 3.11
CA VAL A 23 -5.63 -3.33 4.52
C VAL A 23 -6.16 -4.74 4.59
N TRP A 24 -5.51 -5.57 5.40
CA TRP A 24 -5.98 -6.92 5.77
C TRP A 24 -6.30 -6.92 7.25
N TYR A 25 -7.36 -7.60 7.61
CA TYR A 25 -7.82 -7.67 9.00
C TYR A 25 -8.61 -8.96 9.23
N PRO A 26 -8.73 -9.41 10.47
CA PRO A 26 -9.59 -10.54 10.81
C PRO A 26 -11.02 -10.28 10.37
N SER A 27 -11.57 -11.18 9.58
CA SER A 27 -12.90 -11.01 9.01
C SER A 27 -13.73 -12.25 9.18
N VAL A 28 -15.06 -12.07 9.17
CA VAL A 28 -16.01 -13.17 9.15
C VAL A 28 -15.87 -13.90 7.83
N GLU A 29 -15.81 -15.25 7.89
CA GLU A 29 -15.80 -16.08 6.70
C GLU A 29 -17.06 -15.86 5.86
N ASN A 30 -16.88 -15.74 4.55
CA ASN A 30 -17.98 -15.61 3.61
C ASN A 30 -17.58 -16.20 2.25
N ASP A 31 -18.59 -16.61 1.46
CA ASP A 31 -18.43 -17.25 0.16
C ASP A 31 -18.25 -16.26 -1.00
N SER A 32 -17.97 -14.99 -0.73
CA SER A 32 -17.75 -13.99 -1.76
C SER A 32 -16.49 -14.25 -2.58
N GLU A 33 -16.42 -13.69 -3.78
CA GLU A 33 -15.28 -13.89 -4.67
C GLU A 33 -13.98 -13.37 -4.04
N LYS A 34 -12.96 -14.24 -4.05
CA LYS A 34 -11.62 -13.90 -3.60
C LYS A 34 -10.94 -12.95 -4.55
N LEU A 35 -10.24 -11.98 -4.01
CA LEU A 35 -9.53 -10.96 -4.78
C LEU A 35 -8.38 -11.57 -5.60
N PRO A 36 -8.08 -11.03 -6.78
CA PRO A 36 -6.86 -11.34 -7.49
C PRO A 36 -5.64 -10.84 -6.69
N PHE A 37 -4.49 -11.48 -6.88
CA PHE A 37 -3.23 -11.06 -6.27
C PHE A 37 -2.86 -9.62 -6.63
N LEU A 38 -3.07 -9.23 -7.89
CA LEU A 38 -2.82 -7.86 -8.37
C LEU A 38 -4.10 -7.22 -8.88
N ASP A 39 -4.39 -6.03 -8.38
CA ASP A 39 -5.34 -5.11 -9.00
C ASP A 39 -4.73 -4.53 -10.30
N HIS A 40 -5.57 -4.03 -11.19
CA HIS A 40 -5.13 -3.36 -12.43
C HIS A 40 -4.03 -4.10 -13.21
N LEU A 41 -4.15 -5.43 -13.33
CA LEU A 41 -3.10 -6.30 -13.85
C LEU A 41 -2.53 -5.85 -15.19
N LYS A 42 -3.35 -5.39 -16.16
CA LYS A 42 -2.88 -4.94 -17.47
C LYS A 42 -1.85 -3.81 -17.36
N THR A 43 -2.08 -2.87 -16.46
CA THR A 43 -1.17 -1.76 -16.20
C THR A 43 0.09 -2.25 -15.49
N ARG A 44 -0.07 -3.04 -14.41
CA ARG A 44 1.04 -3.55 -13.61
C ARG A 44 1.91 -4.56 -14.36
N ALA A 45 1.33 -5.42 -15.21
CA ALA A 45 2.08 -6.41 -15.98
C ALA A 45 3.17 -5.77 -16.84
N LYS A 46 2.89 -4.61 -17.43
CA LYS A 46 3.86 -3.87 -18.23
C LYS A 46 5.07 -3.43 -17.38
N THR A 47 4.84 -2.82 -16.24
CA THR A 47 5.92 -2.31 -15.37
C THR A 47 6.70 -3.44 -14.67
N ILE A 48 6.02 -4.51 -14.27
CA ILE A 48 6.65 -5.73 -13.72
C ILE A 48 7.56 -6.36 -14.78
N ALA A 49 7.08 -6.50 -16.00
CA ALA A 49 7.85 -7.06 -17.10
C ALA A 49 9.06 -6.21 -17.44
N GLN A 50 8.93 -4.89 -17.44
CA GLN A 50 10.05 -3.97 -17.64
C GLN A 50 11.10 -4.10 -16.53
N ALA A 51 10.67 -4.14 -15.27
CA ALA A 51 11.58 -4.32 -14.13
C ALA A 51 12.29 -5.68 -14.15
N GLY A 52 11.58 -6.75 -14.52
CA GLY A 52 12.10 -8.11 -14.62
C GLY A 52 12.80 -8.43 -15.95
N LYS A 53 12.80 -7.51 -16.93
CA LYS A 53 13.40 -7.67 -18.27
C LYS A 53 12.88 -8.89 -19.03
N PHE A 54 11.56 -9.12 -18.98
CA PHE A 54 10.89 -10.20 -19.72
C PHE A 54 9.64 -9.66 -20.46
N PRO A 55 9.11 -10.41 -21.45
CA PRO A 55 7.91 -10.01 -22.19
C PRO A 55 6.68 -9.90 -21.27
N SER A 56 5.87 -8.86 -21.43
CA SER A 56 4.74 -8.55 -20.54
C SER A 56 3.64 -9.63 -20.52
N PHE A 57 3.53 -10.45 -21.56
CA PHE A 57 2.54 -11.53 -21.59
C PHE A 57 2.81 -12.62 -20.53
N PHE A 58 4.06 -12.80 -20.08
CA PHE A 58 4.36 -13.69 -18.95
C PHE A 58 3.76 -13.16 -17.64
N ALA A 59 3.78 -11.84 -17.43
CA ALA A 59 3.17 -11.24 -16.24
C ALA A 59 1.63 -11.37 -16.23
N MET A 60 0.99 -11.54 -17.37
CA MET A 60 -0.46 -11.74 -17.44
C MET A 60 -0.93 -13.03 -16.77
N HIS A 61 -0.05 -14.04 -16.60
CA HIS A 61 -0.39 -15.26 -15.87
C HIS A 61 -0.69 -15.02 -14.38
N LEU A 62 -0.26 -13.88 -13.82
CA LEU A 62 -0.59 -13.47 -12.46
C LEU A 62 -2.11 -13.28 -12.25
N GLU A 63 -2.90 -13.13 -13.31
CA GLU A 63 -4.37 -13.11 -13.26
C GLU A 63 -4.97 -14.36 -12.59
N ARG A 64 -4.28 -15.49 -12.74
CA ARG A 64 -4.73 -16.78 -12.20
C ARG A 64 -4.47 -16.93 -10.71
N ILE A 65 -3.67 -16.06 -10.14
CA ILE A 65 -3.35 -16.11 -8.71
C ILE A 65 -4.46 -15.39 -7.96
N LYS A 66 -5.22 -16.16 -7.19
CA LYS A 66 -6.22 -15.64 -6.25
C LYS A 66 -5.62 -15.59 -4.85
N THR A 67 -6.01 -14.59 -4.09
CA THR A 67 -5.69 -14.43 -2.68
C THR A 67 -6.69 -15.20 -1.83
N ASN A 68 -6.52 -15.19 -0.50
CA ASN A 68 -7.54 -15.66 0.43
C ASN A 68 -8.50 -14.54 0.87
N SER A 69 -8.22 -13.31 0.45
CA SER A 69 -8.92 -12.11 0.88
C SER A 69 -10.19 -11.87 0.08
N VAL A 70 -11.20 -11.36 0.77
CA VAL A 70 -12.47 -10.90 0.21
C VAL A 70 -12.61 -9.40 0.45
N LEU A 71 -13.02 -8.65 -0.58
CA LEU A 71 -13.15 -7.20 -0.47
C LEU A 71 -14.26 -6.80 0.50
N ASN A 72 -13.96 -5.86 1.40
CA ASN A 72 -14.91 -5.31 2.36
C ASN A 72 -15.64 -6.36 3.22
N SER A 73 -14.98 -7.46 3.53
CA SER A 73 -15.51 -8.47 4.44
C SER A 73 -15.84 -7.84 5.80
N PRO A 74 -16.93 -8.27 6.46
CA PRO A 74 -17.25 -7.79 7.81
C PRO A 74 -16.11 -8.09 8.79
N VAL A 75 -15.79 -7.15 9.66
CA VAL A 75 -14.76 -7.31 10.67
C VAL A 75 -15.19 -8.39 11.68
N LEU A 76 -14.30 -9.33 12.00
CA LEU A 76 -14.48 -10.24 13.11
C LEU A 76 -14.25 -9.46 14.41
N SER A 77 -15.30 -9.33 15.24
CA SER A 77 -15.18 -8.59 16.50
C SER A 77 -14.44 -9.36 17.59
N GLU A 78 -14.41 -10.69 17.48
CA GLU A 78 -13.69 -11.55 18.42
C GLU A 78 -12.17 -11.30 18.33
N GLY A 79 -11.54 -11.14 19.48
CA GLY A 79 -10.10 -10.87 19.57
C GLY A 79 -9.69 -9.40 19.36
N ALA A 80 -10.63 -8.50 19.09
CA ALA A 80 -10.34 -7.07 19.02
C ALA A 80 -10.09 -6.49 20.45
N PRO A 81 -9.31 -5.38 20.58
CA PRO A 81 -8.69 -4.62 19.50
C PRO A 81 -7.45 -5.32 18.93
N PHE A 82 -7.27 -5.22 17.60
CA PHE A 82 -6.19 -5.89 16.88
C PHE A 82 -4.88 -5.11 16.96
N PRO A 83 -3.75 -5.77 17.27
CA PRO A 83 -2.43 -5.18 17.07
C PRO A 83 -2.21 -4.86 15.59
N ILE A 84 -1.40 -3.83 15.33
CA ILE A 84 -1.24 -3.25 14.00
C ILE A 84 0.13 -3.59 13.44
N VAL A 85 0.18 -3.93 12.16
CA VAL A 85 1.41 -4.06 11.39
C VAL A 85 1.36 -3.11 10.20
N ILE A 86 2.37 -2.26 10.05
CA ILE A 86 2.55 -1.38 8.90
C ILE A 86 3.63 -1.98 8.00
N ILE A 87 3.31 -2.22 6.73
CA ILE A 87 4.24 -2.74 5.73
C ILE A 87 4.64 -1.62 4.77
N SER A 88 5.94 -1.31 4.76
CA SER A 88 6.59 -0.42 3.82
C SER A 88 7.44 -1.26 2.85
N HIS A 89 7.13 -1.21 1.56
CA HIS A 89 7.83 -1.99 0.53
C HIS A 89 9.28 -1.52 0.30
N GLY A 90 10.11 -2.37 -0.29
CA GLY A 90 11.43 -2.00 -0.80
C GLY A 90 11.36 -1.06 -2.02
N ILE A 91 12.52 -0.60 -2.51
CA ILE A 91 12.61 0.22 -3.75
C ILE A 91 12.02 -0.59 -4.91
N THR A 92 11.19 0.06 -5.75
CA THR A 92 10.45 -0.60 -6.84
C THR A 92 9.48 -1.70 -6.39
N GLY A 93 9.26 -1.85 -5.10
CA GLY A 93 8.25 -2.76 -4.58
C GLY A 93 6.83 -2.22 -4.78
N MET A 94 5.87 -2.92 -4.22
CA MET A 94 4.46 -2.49 -4.17
C MET A 94 3.78 -3.17 -2.99
N ARG A 95 2.67 -2.61 -2.53
CA ARG A 95 1.93 -3.10 -1.37
C ARG A 95 1.50 -4.57 -1.47
N GLN A 96 1.24 -5.08 -2.69
CA GLN A 96 0.78 -6.46 -2.91
C GLN A 96 1.87 -7.52 -2.76
N LEU A 97 3.17 -7.16 -2.80
CA LEU A 97 4.25 -8.15 -2.75
C LEU A 97 4.27 -8.95 -1.45
N HIS A 98 3.66 -8.42 -0.40
CA HIS A 98 3.60 -9.07 0.91
C HIS A 98 2.21 -9.65 1.23
N THR A 99 1.35 -9.86 0.23
CA THR A 99 -0.03 -10.34 0.42
C THR A 99 -0.10 -11.61 1.28
N SER A 100 0.69 -12.63 0.98
CA SER A 100 0.66 -13.89 1.76
C SER A 100 1.06 -13.69 3.23
N LEU A 101 2.04 -12.81 3.49
CA LEU A 101 2.42 -12.44 4.86
C LEU A 101 1.29 -11.68 5.55
N ALA A 102 0.69 -10.70 4.86
CA ALA A 102 -0.39 -9.89 5.39
C ALA A 102 -1.63 -10.73 5.70
N GLU A 103 -2.00 -11.65 4.81
CA GLU A 103 -3.10 -12.60 5.03
C GLU A 103 -2.83 -13.51 6.22
N ARG A 104 -1.60 -14.02 6.35
CA ARG A 104 -1.23 -14.84 7.49
C ARG A 104 -1.31 -14.07 8.81
N LEU A 105 -0.77 -12.85 8.85
CA LEU A 105 -0.87 -12.00 10.03
C LEU A 105 -2.32 -11.67 10.37
N ALA A 106 -3.16 -11.35 9.39
CA ALA A 106 -4.58 -11.09 9.61
C ALA A 106 -5.30 -12.33 10.18
N SER A 107 -4.96 -13.54 9.71
CA SER A 107 -5.51 -14.79 10.26
C SER A 107 -5.07 -15.08 11.71
N GLU A 108 -3.98 -14.46 12.16
CA GLU A 108 -3.47 -14.54 13.55
C GLU A 108 -3.96 -13.36 14.42
N GLY A 109 -4.86 -12.53 13.93
CA GLY A 109 -5.49 -11.47 14.72
C GLY A 109 -4.85 -10.08 14.57
N TYR A 110 -4.06 -9.82 13.54
CA TYR A 110 -3.47 -8.51 13.29
C TYR A 110 -4.27 -7.71 12.26
N ALA A 111 -4.31 -6.40 12.41
CA ALA A 111 -4.69 -5.46 11.34
C ALA A 111 -3.43 -5.02 10.59
N VAL A 112 -3.33 -5.33 9.29
CA VAL A 112 -2.13 -5.11 8.48
C VAL A 112 -2.39 -4.03 7.45
N PHE A 113 -1.57 -2.98 7.46
CA PHE A 113 -1.65 -1.83 6.55
C PHE A 113 -0.41 -1.80 5.66
N ALA A 114 -0.54 -2.19 4.40
CA ALA A 114 0.53 -2.06 3.42
C ALA A 114 0.30 -0.85 2.54
N MET A 115 1.37 -0.08 2.28
CA MET A 115 1.30 1.15 1.50
C MET A 115 2.17 1.09 0.25
N ASP A 116 1.71 1.77 -0.83
CA ASP A 116 2.60 2.19 -1.90
C ASP A 116 3.13 3.58 -1.56
N HIS A 117 4.45 3.72 -1.50
CA HIS A 117 5.10 5.04 -1.48
C HIS A 117 5.08 5.59 -2.92
N THR A 118 4.18 6.52 -3.18
CA THR A 118 3.94 7.10 -4.51
C THR A 118 5.23 7.58 -5.15
N TYR A 119 5.44 7.29 -6.43
CA TYR A 119 6.66 7.50 -7.22
C TYR A 119 7.90 6.69 -6.79
N ASP A 120 7.83 5.95 -5.68
CA ASP A 120 8.89 5.05 -5.21
C ASP A 120 8.48 3.56 -5.33
N ALA A 121 7.18 3.28 -5.40
CA ALA A 121 6.64 1.99 -5.82
C ALA A 121 6.89 1.73 -7.31
N ASN A 122 6.89 0.46 -7.72
CA ASN A 122 6.98 0.08 -9.14
C ASN A 122 5.94 0.82 -10.00
N ILE A 123 4.72 0.88 -9.49
CA ILE A 123 3.63 1.71 -10.00
C ILE A 123 2.55 1.81 -8.92
N THR A 124 2.03 3.00 -8.67
CA THR A 124 0.83 3.21 -7.88
C THR A 124 -0.34 3.48 -8.83
N VAL A 125 -1.44 2.75 -8.67
CA VAL A 125 -2.69 2.99 -9.38
C VAL A 125 -3.71 3.42 -8.34
N PHE A 126 -4.29 4.60 -8.53
CA PHE A 126 -5.30 5.18 -7.64
C PHE A 126 -6.73 4.76 -8.02
N PRO A 127 -7.72 4.92 -7.12
CA PRO A 127 -9.10 4.49 -7.37
C PRO A 127 -9.77 5.21 -8.55
N ASP A 128 -9.34 6.44 -8.86
CA ASP A 128 -9.82 7.22 -10.01
C ASP A 128 -9.18 6.79 -11.34
N GLY A 129 -8.26 5.81 -11.31
CA GLY A 129 -7.51 5.32 -12.46
C GLY A 129 -6.25 6.12 -12.78
N SER A 130 -5.96 7.19 -12.05
CA SER A 130 -4.69 7.91 -12.19
C SER A 130 -3.51 7.04 -11.76
N ILE A 131 -2.33 7.36 -12.29
CA ILE A 131 -1.14 6.53 -12.14
C ILE A 131 0.04 7.40 -11.69
N ALA A 132 0.79 6.92 -10.70
CA ALA A 132 2.11 7.41 -10.39
C ALA A 132 3.15 6.34 -10.76
N ASP A 133 3.98 6.65 -11.75
CA ASP A 133 5.08 5.81 -12.23
C ASP A 133 6.29 5.85 -11.28
N TYR A 134 7.21 4.91 -11.44
CA TYR A 134 8.45 4.89 -10.66
C TYR A 134 9.39 6.01 -11.07
N ARG A 135 9.75 6.92 -10.17
CA ARG A 135 10.64 8.08 -10.38
C ARG A 135 11.85 8.11 -9.44
N SER A 136 12.02 7.11 -8.59
CA SER A 136 13.06 7.08 -7.55
C SER A 136 14.41 6.53 -8.01
N ASN A 137 14.67 6.43 -9.32
CA ASN A 137 15.95 5.97 -9.83
C ASN A 137 17.03 7.06 -9.67
N ILE A 138 18.08 6.72 -8.96
CA ILE A 138 19.23 7.63 -8.70
C ILE A 138 20.55 7.08 -9.24
N ILE A 139 20.51 6.01 -10.02
CA ILE A 139 21.73 5.39 -10.58
C ILE A 139 22.43 6.39 -11.50
N GLY A 140 23.70 6.68 -11.18
CA GLY A 140 24.52 7.64 -11.93
C GLY A 140 24.22 9.12 -11.68
N HIS A 141 23.26 9.45 -10.78
CA HIS A 141 22.99 10.84 -10.45
C HIS A 141 24.08 11.43 -9.53
N PRO A 142 24.67 12.61 -9.84
CA PRO A 142 25.74 13.20 -9.03
C PRO A 142 25.31 13.46 -7.58
N ASP A 143 24.04 13.85 -7.36
CA ASP A 143 23.49 14.14 -6.04
C ASP A 143 22.75 12.94 -5.42
N SER A 144 23.10 11.72 -5.82
CA SER A 144 22.40 10.50 -5.44
C SER A 144 22.21 10.33 -3.93
N VAL A 145 23.17 10.75 -3.12
CA VAL A 145 23.11 10.67 -1.65
C VAL A 145 22.04 11.58 -1.08
N SER A 146 22.00 12.84 -1.51
CA SER A 146 21.00 13.81 -1.03
C SER A 146 19.58 13.46 -1.47
N ILE A 147 19.43 12.99 -2.72
CA ILE A 147 18.15 12.52 -3.24
C ILE A 147 17.69 11.29 -2.45
N ARG A 148 18.56 10.33 -2.19
CA ARG A 148 18.22 9.14 -1.40
C ARG A 148 17.79 9.51 0.02
N LYS A 149 18.49 10.46 0.65
CA LYS A 149 18.07 10.97 1.95
C LYS A 149 16.65 11.55 1.90
N LYS A 150 16.34 12.38 0.91
CA LYS A 150 15.01 12.95 0.73
C LYS A 150 13.93 11.87 0.51
N GLN A 151 14.23 10.84 -0.27
CA GLN A 151 13.33 9.69 -0.47
C GLN A 151 13.04 8.96 0.86
N ILE A 152 14.08 8.71 1.67
CA ILE A 152 13.92 8.06 2.99
C ILE A 152 13.10 8.95 3.92
N ASP A 153 13.42 10.25 4.00
CA ASP A 153 12.68 11.21 4.82
C ASP A 153 11.20 11.27 4.41
N THR A 154 10.91 11.19 3.10
CA THR A 154 9.54 11.13 2.57
C THR A 154 8.82 9.87 3.02
N ARG A 155 9.46 8.71 2.96
CA ARG A 155 8.87 7.43 3.43
C ARG A 155 8.59 7.46 4.94
N VAL A 156 9.50 8.02 5.73
CA VAL A 156 9.27 8.20 7.18
C VAL A 156 8.03 9.06 7.42
N GLN A 157 7.89 10.17 6.70
CA GLN A 157 6.70 11.03 6.80
C GLN A 157 5.42 10.32 6.32
N ASP A 158 5.51 9.45 5.31
CA ASP A 158 4.37 8.64 4.85
C ASP A 158 3.89 7.70 5.96
N ILE A 159 4.82 7.00 6.64
CA ILE A 159 4.50 6.11 7.77
C ILE A 159 3.88 6.93 8.92
N GLN A 160 4.47 8.07 9.27
CA GLN A 160 3.93 8.95 10.31
C GLN A 160 2.52 9.47 9.97
N PHE A 161 2.28 9.79 8.69
CA PHE A 161 0.94 10.18 8.23
C PHE A 161 -0.05 9.04 8.41
N VAL A 162 0.28 7.83 7.95
CA VAL A 162 -0.58 6.65 8.13
C VAL A 162 -0.86 6.39 9.61
N THR A 163 0.15 6.48 10.48
CA THR A 163 -0.04 6.30 11.92
C THR A 163 -1.06 7.29 12.50
N ARG A 164 -0.99 8.58 12.12
CA ARG A 164 -2.01 9.57 12.54
C ARG A 164 -3.41 9.26 11.97
N GLU A 165 -3.50 8.74 10.75
CA GLU A 165 -4.80 8.35 10.19
C GLU A 165 -5.38 7.12 10.91
N LEU A 166 -4.54 6.22 11.45
CA LEU A 166 -5.01 5.11 12.30
C LEU A 166 -5.69 5.62 13.59
N GLU A 167 -5.15 6.68 14.21
CA GLU A 167 -5.80 7.34 15.36
C GLU A 167 -7.17 7.91 14.97
N ARG A 168 -7.29 8.49 13.79
CA ARG A 168 -8.55 9.03 13.27
C ARG A 168 -9.55 7.92 12.93
N ILE A 169 -9.08 6.78 12.43
CA ILE A 169 -9.92 5.59 12.21
C ILE A 169 -10.41 5.09 13.56
N GLN A 170 -9.52 4.89 14.53
CA GLN A 170 -9.86 4.33 15.84
C GLN A 170 -10.87 5.20 16.60
N SER A 171 -10.75 6.52 16.51
CA SER A 171 -11.66 7.48 17.15
C SER A 171 -12.98 7.69 16.40
N GLY A 172 -13.11 7.18 15.17
CA GLY A 172 -14.27 7.44 14.30
C GLY A 172 -14.26 8.79 13.58
N ALA A 173 -13.19 9.58 13.72
CA ALA A 173 -13.01 10.82 12.97
C ALA A 173 -12.79 10.59 11.47
N LEU A 174 -12.34 9.41 11.09
CA LEU A 174 -12.28 8.91 9.72
C LEU A 174 -13.16 7.66 9.60
N ARG A 175 -14.18 7.71 8.75
CA ARG A 175 -15.08 6.56 8.53
C ARG A 175 -14.33 5.38 7.90
N HIS A 176 -14.22 4.28 8.64
CA HIS A 176 -13.57 3.05 8.20
C HIS A 176 -14.18 1.83 8.92
N PRO A 177 -14.23 0.63 8.30
CA PRO A 177 -14.74 -0.58 8.97
C PRO A 177 -14.03 -0.94 10.28
N LEU A 178 -12.75 -0.58 10.42
CA LEU A 178 -11.94 -0.87 11.62
C LEU A 178 -12.10 0.17 12.75
N ASN A 179 -13.10 1.04 12.70
CA ASN A 179 -13.39 1.96 13.80
C ASN A 179 -13.62 1.19 15.12
N GLY A 180 -12.85 1.51 16.15
CA GLY A 180 -12.93 0.86 17.45
C GLY A 180 -12.23 -0.51 17.54
N TYR A 181 -11.64 -1.02 16.45
CA TYR A 181 -11.03 -2.35 16.40
C TYR A 181 -9.50 -2.36 16.44
N LEU A 182 -8.83 -1.21 16.52
CA LEU A 182 -7.37 -1.09 16.46
C LEU A 182 -6.74 -0.90 17.83
N ASP A 183 -5.68 -1.64 18.14
CA ASP A 183 -4.85 -1.42 19.34
C ASP A 183 -3.67 -0.49 19.00
N LEU A 184 -3.86 0.81 19.20
CA LEU A 184 -2.85 1.83 18.92
C LEU A 184 -1.60 1.73 19.82
N ASN A 185 -1.63 0.94 20.89
CA ASN A 185 -0.47 0.71 21.76
C ASN A 185 0.44 -0.41 21.24
N LYS A 186 0.03 -1.09 20.18
CA LYS A 186 0.75 -2.23 19.57
C LYS A 186 0.86 -2.03 18.06
N ILE A 187 1.73 -1.09 17.66
CA ILE A 187 2.06 -0.82 16.26
C ILE A 187 3.48 -1.32 15.99
#